data_f96022249daabf4bff932e3036ba4ce9
#
_entry.id   f96022249daabf4bff932e3036ba4ce9
#
_cell.length_a   1.000
_cell.length_b   1.000
_cell.length_c   1.000
_cell.angle_alpha   90.00
_cell.angle_beta   90.00
_cell.angle_gamma   90.00
#
_symmetry.space_group_name_H-M   'P 1'
#
loop_
_entity.id
_entity.type
_entity.pdbx_description
1 polymer ?
#
loop_
_entity_poly.entity_id
_entity_poly.type
_entity_poly.pdbx_seq_one_letter_code
_entity_poly.pdbx_strand_id
1 'polypeptide(L)'
;MAETKAAVAHDQPLLVADGLGKNYGRLVACRDVSFALYSGEVLAIVGESGSGKSTLLQLLSAQLAPSAGRVSYRMRDGVLRDLATLGEAERRFLFRTDWGYVHQDPAQGLRMAVSAGANVGERLMAVGWNHYGNIRNAASSWLERVEIDTTRIDDAPRT
;
A
#
# COMPACT_ATOMS: atom_id res chain seq x y z
N MET A 1 -25.97 11.04 19.49
CA MET A 1 -25.41 9.68 19.72
C MET A 1 -23.94 9.77 19.40
N ALA A 2 -23.08 9.67 20.41
CA ALA A 2 -21.63 9.75 20.25
C ALA A 2 -21.13 8.42 19.70
N GLU A 3 -20.54 8.43 18.49
CA GLU A 3 -19.79 7.29 17.97
C GLU A 3 -18.56 7.07 18.86
N THR A 4 -18.55 5.97 19.56
CA THR A 4 -17.39 5.49 20.29
C THR A 4 -16.34 5.10 19.25
N LYS A 5 -15.38 6.00 19.00
CA LYS A 5 -14.16 5.72 18.25
C LYS A 5 -13.45 4.61 19.03
N ALA A 6 -13.52 3.38 18.53
CA ALA A 6 -12.82 2.25 19.13
C ALA A 6 -11.33 2.64 19.27
N ALA A 7 -10.84 2.67 20.49
CA ALA A 7 -9.41 2.86 20.77
C ALA A 7 -8.70 1.67 20.09
N VAL A 8 -7.94 1.96 19.05
CA VAL A 8 -7.05 0.97 18.42
C VAL A 8 -6.06 0.58 19.52
N ALA A 9 -6.15 -0.65 19.98
CA ALA A 9 -5.21 -1.16 20.97
C ALA A 9 -3.81 -1.15 20.33
N HIS A 10 -2.97 -0.21 20.76
CA HIS A 10 -1.55 -0.09 20.35
C HIS A 10 -0.71 -1.34 20.68
N ASP A 11 -1.31 -2.34 21.28
CA ASP A 11 -0.67 -3.53 21.81
C ASP A 11 -0.67 -4.72 20.83
N GLN A 12 -1.31 -4.58 19.67
CA GLN A 12 -1.39 -5.66 18.69
C GLN A 12 -0.75 -5.24 17.36
N PRO A 13 0.14 -6.09 16.78
CA PRO A 13 0.79 -5.75 15.53
C PRO A 13 -0.21 -5.64 14.38
N LEU A 14 0.00 -4.64 13.52
CA LEU A 14 -0.74 -4.44 12.28
C LEU A 14 -0.22 -5.36 11.18
N LEU A 15 1.11 -5.50 11.08
CA LEU A 15 1.77 -6.39 10.11
C LEU A 15 2.87 -7.17 10.82
N VAL A 16 2.99 -8.46 10.50
CA VAL A 16 4.03 -9.34 11.03
C VAL A 16 4.72 -10.05 9.87
N ALA A 17 6.03 -9.90 9.81
CA ALA A 17 6.91 -10.75 9.01
C ALA A 17 7.54 -11.80 9.92
N ASP A 18 7.50 -13.07 9.53
CA ASP A 18 7.99 -14.21 10.32
C ASP A 18 8.84 -15.12 9.45
N GLY A 19 10.17 -15.11 9.67
CA GLY A 19 11.16 -15.91 8.94
C GLY A 19 11.17 -15.66 7.43
N LEU A 20 10.84 -14.44 7.01
CA LEU A 20 10.59 -14.11 5.60
C LEU A 20 11.88 -14.20 4.78
N GLY A 21 11.81 -14.95 3.67
CA GLY A 21 12.92 -15.12 2.77
C GLY A 21 12.51 -15.22 1.30
N LYS A 22 13.43 -14.82 0.41
CA LYS A 22 13.25 -14.94 -1.04
C LYS A 22 14.52 -15.35 -1.74
N ASN A 23 14.39 -16.40 -2.54
CA ASN A 23 15.44 -16.91 -3.41
C ASN A 23 15.00 -16.81 -4.88
N TYR A 24 15.93 -16.44 -5.74
CA TYR A 24 15.82 -16.50 -7.20
C TYR A 24 16.86 -17.51 -7.71
N GLY A 25 16.48 -18.78 -7.76
CA GLY A 25 17.41 -19.88 -8.02
C GLY A 25 18.49 -19.93 -6.93
N ARG A 26 19.75 -19.67 -7.31
CA ARG A 26 20.90 -19.66 -6.37
C ARG A 26 21.09 -18.29 -5.67
N LEU A 27 20.47 -17.25 -6.16
CA LEU A 27 20.58 -15.91 -5.57
C LEU A 27 19.61 -15.78 -4.40
N VAL A 28 20.14 -15.50 -3.22
CA VAL A 28 19.36 -15.17 -2.01
C VAL A 28 19.16 -13.67 -1.96
N ALA A 29 17.92 -13.21 -2.18
CA ALA A 29 17.59 -11.78 -2.14
C ALA A 29 17.35 -11.28 -0.71
N CYS A 30 16.71 -12.08 0.14
CA CYS A 30 16.60 -11.84 1.58
C CYS A 30 16.43 -13.17 2.32
N ARG A 31 16.81 -13.19 3.60
CA ARG A 31 16.78 -14.42 4.41
C ARG A 31 16.40 -14.07 5.86
N ASP A 32 15.48 -14.86 6.40
CA ASP A 32 15.12 -14.88 7.82
C ASP A 32 14.80 -13.50 8.40
N VAL A 33 13.99 -12.73 7.68
CA VAL A 33 13.58 -11.40 8.10
C VAL A 33 12.33 -11.52 8.97
N SER A 34 12.43 -11.10 10.21
CA SER A 34 11.32 -11.15 11.18
C SER A 34 11.20 -9.82 11.90
N PHE A 35 9.98 -9.27 11.93
CA PHE A 35 9.62 -8.08 12.70
C PHE A 35 8.10 -7.94 12.80
N ALA A 36 7.67 -7.08 13.70
CA ALA A 36 6.28 -6.64 13.80
C ALA A 36 6.21 -5.13 13.61
N LEU A 37 5.17 -4.65 12.92
CA LEU A 37 4.87 -3.23 12.72
C LEU A 37 3.51 -2.94 13.36
N TYR A 38 3.45 -1.88 14.15
CA TYR A 38 2.25 -1.48 14.87
C TYR A 38 1.59 -0.26 14.22
N SER A 39 0.34 -0.01 14.57
CA SER A 39 -0.39 1.15 14.03
C SER A 39 0.28 2.46 14.44
N GLY A 40 0.51 3.34 13.46
CA GLY A 40 1.19 4.63 13.68
C GLY A 40 2.71 4.57 13.64
N GLU A 41 3.32 3.39 13.51
CA GLU A 41 4.77 3.26 13.38
C GLU A 41 5.26 3.48 11.95
N VAL A 42 6.49 3.92 11.83
CA VAL A 42 7.24 4.04 10.56
C VAL A 42 8.46 3.12 10.64
N LEU A 43 8.50 2.12 9.75
CA LEU A 43 9.63 1.22 9.59
C LEU A 43 10.48 1.64 8.38
N ALA A 44 11.74 2.01 8.60
CA ALA A 44 12.68 2.29 7.53
C ALA A 44 13.54 1.05 7.21
N ILE A 45 13.62 0.69 5.91
CA ILE A 45 14.49 -0.37 5.40
C ILE A 45 15.67 0.28 4.71
N VAL A 46 16.86 0.17 5.28
CA VAL A 46 18.09 0.80 4.79
C VAL A 46 19.11 -0.26 4.37
N GLY A 47 20.01 0.10 3.48
CA GLY A 47 21.07 -0.79 2.97
C GLY A 47 21.55 -0.35 1.59
N GLU A 48 22.63 -0.98 1.11
CA GLU A 48 23.23 -0.70 -0.19
C GLU A 48 22.32 -1.06 -1.37
N SER A 49 22.64 -0.55 -2.57
CA SER A 49 21.95 -0.97 -3.79
C SER A 49 22.12 -2.48 -4.00
N GLY A 50 21.05 -3.17 -4.39
CA GLY A 50 21.07 -4.62 -4.57
C GLY A 50 20.94 -5.46 -3.29
N SER A 51 20.81 -4.86 -2.10
CA SER A 51 20.70 -5.60 -0.82
C SER A 51 19.33 -6.25 -0.57
N GLY A 52 18.43 -6.25 -1.56
CA GLY A 52 17.12 -6.91 -1.44
C GLY A 52 15.99 -6.08 -0.87
N LYS A 53 16.18 -4.76 -0.60
CA LYS A 53 15.14 -3.88 -0.04
C LYS A 53 13.84 -3.88 -0.85
N SER A 54 13.94 -3.73 -2.15
CA SER A 54 12.77 -3.73 -3.04
C SER A 54 12.07 -5.09 -3.06
N THR A 55 12.85 -6.18 -3.02
CA THR A 55 12.31 -7.53 -2.89
C THR A 55 11.55 -7.70 -1.57
N LEU A 56 12.15 -7.24 -0.45
CA LEU A 56 11.49 -7.30 0.85
C LEU A 56 10.18 -6.48 0.85
N LEU A 57 10.19 -5.28 0.29
CA LEU A 57 8.98 -4.46 0.19
C LEU A 57 7.88 -5.13 -0.65
N GLN A 58 8.24 -5.78 -1.75
CA GLN A 58 7.30 -6.55 -2.58
C GLN A 58 6.73 -7.77 -1.85
N LEU A 59 7.53 -8.44 -1.01
CA LEU A 59 7.05 -9.53 -0.15
C LEU A 59 6.05 -9.00 0.90
N LEU A 60 6.41 -7.91 1.60
CA LEU A 60 5.57 -7.30 2.63
C LEU A 60 4.23 -6.79 2.06
N SER A 61 4.25 -6.32 0.82
CA SER A 61 3.05 -5.87 0.12
C SER A 61 2.32 -6.98 -0.64
N ALA A 62 2.67 -8.26 -0.44
CA ALA A 62 2.07 -9.42 -1.13
C ALA A 62 2.07 -9.33 -2.68
N GLN A 63 2.94 -8.51 -3.27
CA GLN A 63 3.16 -8.47 -4.73
C GLN A 63 4.05 -9.62 -5.20
N LEU A 64 4.83 -10.18 -4.29
CA LEU A 64 5.74 -11.29 -4.52
C LEU A 64 5.51 -12.38 -3.48
N ALA A 65 5.41 -13.63 -3.90
CA ALA A 65 5.31 -14.75 -2.98
C ALA A 65 6.68 -15.06 -2.34
N PRO A 66 6.75 -15.26 -1.02
CA PRO A 66 7.98 -15.64 -0.34
C PRO A 66 8.43 -17.06 -0.74
N SER A 67 9.74 -17.34 -0.62
CA SER A 67 10.29 -18.68 -0.71
C SER A 67 10.30 -19.38 0.65
N ALA A 68 10.30 -18.62 1.73
CA ALA A 68 10.22 -19.10 3.11
C ALA A 68 9.55 -18.04 4.00
N GLY A 69 9.00 -18.48 5.12
CA GLY A 69 8.32 -17.60 6.06
C GLY A 69 6.97 -17.11 5.56
N ARG A 70 6.41 -16.14 6.25
CA ARG A 70 5.08 -15.59 5.95
C ARG A 70 4.98 -14.12 6.31
N VAL A 71 3.99 -13.43 5.72
CA VAL A 71 3.57 -12.09 6.09
C VAL A 71 2.11 -12.15 6.51
N SER A 72 1.82 -11.68 7.71
CA SER A 72 0.46 -11.60 8.23
C SER A 72 0.06 -10.14 8.42
N TYR A 73 -1.17 -9.82 8.07
CA TYR A 73 -1.75 -8.48 8.19
C TYR A 73 -3.04 -8.53 9.00
N ARG A 74 -3.25 -7.54 9.87
CA ARG A 74 -4.46 -7.41 10.67
C ARG A 74 -5.55 -6.76 9.85
N MET A 75 -6.54 -7.55 9.49
CA MET A 75 -7.68 -7.11 8.72
C MET A 75 -8.60 -6.19 9.54
N ARG A 76 -9.56 -5.53 8.88
CA ARG A 76 -10.52 -4.62 9.51
C ARG A 76 -11.39 -5.28 10.59
N ASP A 77 -11.58 -6.60 10.51
CA ASP A 77 -12.26 -7.42 11.53
C ASP A 77 -11.39 -7.71 12.76
N GLY A 78 -10.16 -7.20 12.80
CA GLY A 78 -9.20 -7.39 13.88
C GLY A 78 -8.45 -8.72 13.83
N VAL A 79 -8.72 -9.58 12.84
CA VAL A 79 -8.05 -10.88 12.71
C VAL A 79 -6.73 -10.74 11.94
N LEU A 80 -5.66 -11.29 12.50
CA LEU A 80 -4.36 -11.38 11.83
C LEU A 80 -4.40 -12.54 10.83
N ARG A 81 -4.29 -12.26 9.53
CA ARG A 81 -4.36 -13.27 8.46
C ARG A 81 -3.07 -13.30 7.67
N ASP A 82 -2.63 -14.50 7.32
CA ASP A 82 -1.51 -14.69 6.39
C ASP A 82 -1.93 -14.23 4.99
N LEU A 83 -1.16 -13.30 4.42
CA LEU A 83 -1.44 -12.72 3.10
C LEU A 83 -1.39 -13.76 1.97
N ALA A 84 -0.63 -14.84 2.14
CA ALA A 84 -0.56 -15.92 1.17
C ALA A 84 -1.86 -16.74 1.08
N THR A 85 -2.68 -16.74 2.14
CA THR A 85 -3.95 -17.47 2.20
C THR A 85 -5.14 -16.67 1.68
N LEU A 86 -4.96 -15.36 1.46
CA LEU A 86 -6.03 -14.51 0.96
C LEU A 86 -6.42 -14.88 -0.48
N GLY A 87 -7.72 -14.95 -0.72
CA GLY A 87 -8.26 -15.05 -2.05
C GLY A 87 -7.93 -13.82 -2.90
N GLU A 88 -7.97 -13.97 -4.22
CA GLU A 88 -7.64 -12.86 -5.13
C GLU A 88 -8.56 -11.64 -4.93
N ALA A 89 -9.83 -11.87 -4.64
CA ALA A 89 -10.80 -10.81 -4.38
C ALA A 89 -10.47 -10.03 -3.09
N GLU A 90 -10.12 -10.75 -1.99
CA GLU A 90 -9.73 -10.14 -0.72
C GLU A 90 -8.44 -9.34 -0.85
N ARG A 91 -7.45 -9.88 -1.57
CA ARG A 91 -6.19 -9.21 -1.83
C ARG A 91 -6.40 -7.94 -2.65
N ARG A 92 -7.20 -7.99 -3.73
CA ARG A 92 -7.55 -6.80 -4.51
C ARG A 92 -8.29 -5.76 -3.67
N PHE A 93 -9.19 -6.18 -2.79
CA PHE A 93 -9.90 -5.27 -1.88
C PHE A 93 -8.90 -4.58 -0.94
N LEU A 94 -8.00 -5.33 -0.29
CA LEU A 94 -6.96 -4.80 0.58
C LEU A 94 -6.11 -3.71 -0.11
N PHE A 95 -5.63 -3.97 -1.33
CA PHE A 95 -4.86 -3.00 -2.10
C PHE A 95 -5.65 -1.76 -2.51
N ARG A 96 -6.95 -1.90 -2.71
CA ARG A 96 -7.80 -0.77 -3.10
C ARG A 96 -8.18 0.11 -1.93
N THR A 97 -8.34 -0.45 -0.73
CA THR A 97 -8.95 0.25 0.40
C THR A 97 -7.98 0.58 1.52
N ASP A 98 -7.09 -0.34 1.87
CA ASP A 98 -6.27 -0.26 3.10
C ASP A 98 -4.82 0.09 2.80
N TRP A 99 -4.28 -0.38 1.66
CA TRP A 99 -2.88 -0.24 1.34
C TRP A 99 -2.63 0.77 0.23
N GLY A 100 -1.53 1.54 0.35
CA GLY A 100 -0.94 2.33 -0.72
C GLY A 100 0.45 1.80 -1.01
N TYR A 101 0.81 1.69 -2.29
CA TYR A 101 2.15 1.36 -2.74
C TYR A 101 2.66 2.46 -3.66
N VAL A 102 3.82 3.04 -3.30
CA VAL A 102 4.47 4.07 -4.11
C VAL A 102 5.68 3.44 -4.79
N HIS A 103 5.68 3.45 -6.11
CA HIS A 103 6.80 2.93 -6.91
C HIS A 103 7.95 3.95 -6.95
N GLN A 104 9.17 3.46 -7.13
CA GLN A 104 10.34 4.30 -7.35
C GLN A 104 10.22 5.08 -8.67
N ASP A 105 9.68 4.45 -9.70
CA ASP A 105 9.28 5.09 -10.95
C ASP A 105 7.79 5.46 -10.87
N PRO A 106 7.43 6.77 -10.83
CA PRO A 106 6.05 7.20 -10.72
C PRO A 106 5.14 6.70 -11.85
N ALA A 107 5.68 6.50 -13.04
CA ALA A 107 4.91 6.04 -14.20
C ALA A 107 4.31 4.66 -13.99
N GLN A 108 4.92 3.81 -13.16
CA GLN A 108 4.38 2.48 -12.83
C GLN A 108 3.13 2.52 -11.93
N GLY A 109 2.95 3.62 -11.20
CA GLY A 109 1.80 3.80 -10.29
C GLY A 109 0.66 4.61 -10.87
N LEU A 110 0.85 5.22 -12.05
CA LEU A 110 -0.09 6.13 -12.66
C LEU A 110 -0.68 5.58 -13.96
N ARG A 111 -1.95 5.88 -14.20
CA ARG A 111 -2.58 5.69 -15.50
C ARG A 111 -2.27 6.90 -16.39
N MET A 112 -1.23 6.80 -17.19
CA MET A 112 -0.73 7.90 -18.02
C MET A 112 -1.75 8.40 -19.07
N ALA A 113 -2.76 7.60 -19.41
CA ALA A 113 -3.80 7.94 -20.39
C ALA A 113 -5.02 8.64 -19.77
N VAL A 114 -5.07 8.83 -18.46
CA VAL A 114 -6.18 9.51 -17.77
C VAL A 114 -5.69 10.74 -17.01
N SER A 115 -6.61 11.67 -16.72
CA SER A 115 -6.25 12.92 -16.06
C SER A 115 -5.65 12.74 -14.66
N ALA A 116 -4.90 13.75 -14.19
CA ALA A 116 -4.35 13.77 -12.84
C ALA A 116 -5.46 13.64 -11.78
N GLY A 117 -6.57 14.37 -11.96
CA GLY A 117 -7.74 14.25 -11.09
C GLY A 117 -8.36 12.85 -11.07
N ALA A 118 -8.41 12.17 -12.22
CA ALA A 118 -8.93 10.80 -12.30
C ALA A 118 -7.98 9.79 -11.60
N ASN A 119 -6.66 9.96 -11.71
CA ASN A 119 -5.69 9.14 -10.97
C ASN A 119 -5.86 9.28 -9.45
N VAL A 120 -6.05 10.50 -8.93
CA VAL A 120 -6.33 10.73 -7.50
C VAL A 120 -7.72 10.21 -7.14
N GLY A 121 -8.72 10.46 -7.98
CA GLY A 121 -10.12 10.09 -7.75
C GLY A 121 -10.36 8.58 -7.74
N GLU A 122 -9.56 7.80 -8.46
CA GLU A 122 -9.71 6.34 -8.52
C GLU A 122 -9.68 5.71 -7.11
N ARG A 123 -8.81 6.20 -6.24
CA ARG A 123 -8.69 5.71 -4.87
C ARG A 123 -9.94 6.03 -4.05
N LEU A 124 -10.51 7.20 -4.22
CA LEU A 124 -11.74 7.61 -3.53
C LEU A 124 -12.94 6.77 -4.00
N MET A 125 -13.05 6.51 -5.29
CA MET A 125 -14.08 5.63 -5.84
C MET A 125 -13.95 4.19 -5.30
N ALA A 126 -12.73 3.69 -5.14
CA ALA A 126 -12.47 2.36 -4.61
C ALA A 126 -12.96 2.18 -3.15
N VAL A 127 -13.01 3.27 -2.37
CA VAL A 127 -13.53 3.28 -0.99
C VAL A 127 -15.00 3.73 -0.91
N GLY A 128 -15.70 3.77 -2.04
CA GLY A 128 -17.16 3.97 -2.08
C GLY A 128 -17.64 5.39 -2.37
N TRP A 129 -16.74 6.32 -2.70
CA TRP A 129 -17.17 7.63 -3.15
C TRP A 129 -17.79 7.54 -4.55
N ASN A 130 -18.97 8.13 -4.74
CA ASN A 130 -19.73 8.04 -5.99
C ASN A 130 -20.17 9.40 -6.54
N HIS A 131 -19.96 10.49 -5.82
CA HIS A 131 -20.32 11.82 -6.24
C HIS A 131 -19.14 12.53 -6.90
N TYR A 132 -19.23 12.75 -8.22
CA TYR A 132 -18.15 13.33 -9.03
C TYR A 132 -17.60 14.67 -8.47
N GLY A 133 -18.48 15.59 -8.09
CA GLY A 133 -18.06 16.90 -7.54
C GLY A 133 -17.24 16.76 -6.27
N ASN A 134 -17.62 15.86 -5.37
CA ASN A 134 -16.86 15.61 -4.14
C ASN A 134 -15.49 14.99 -4.42
N ILE A 135 -15.45 14.02 -5.35
CA ILE A 135 -14.19 13.38 -5.79
C ILE A 135 -13.27 14.43 -6.41
N ARG A 136 -13.79 15.27 -7.32
CA ARG A 136 -13.01 16.32 -7.97
C ARG A 136 -12.46 17.35 -6.97
N ASN A 137 -13.28 17.81 -6.04
CA ASN A 137 -12.86 18.76 -5.00
C ASN A 137 -11.76 18.16 -4.10
N ALA A 138 -11.92 16.91 -3.69
CA ALA A 138 -10.90 16.22 -2.92
C ALA A 138 -9.60 16.03 -3.73
N ALA A 139 -9.70 15.67 -5.01
CA ALA A 139 -8.54 15.55 -5.89
C ALA A 139 -7.80 16.89 -6.05
N SER A 140 -8.55 18.00 -6.25
CA SER A 140 -7.96 19.36 -6.29
C SER A 140 -7.19 19.68 -5.01
N SER A 141 -7.82 19.45 -3.86
CA SER A 141 -7.17 19.70 -2.55
C SER A 141 -5.89 18.88 -2.35
N TRP A 142 -5.86 17.63 -2.82
CA TRP A 142 -4.64 16.82 -2.74
C TRP A 142 -3.54 17.33 -3.69
N LEU A 143 -3.89 17.76 -4.91
CA LEU A 143 -2.94 18.33 -5.86
C LEU A 143 -2.33 19.63 -5.34
N GLU A 144 -3.16 20.53 -4.76
CA GLU A 144 -2.70 21.76 -4.10
C GLU A 144 -1.70 21.48 -2.98
N ARG A 145 -1.95 20.46 -2.16
CA ARG A 145 -1.04 20.09 -1.05
C ARG A 145 0.34 19.62 -1.51
N VAL A 146 0.46 19.15 -2.74
CA VAL A 146 1.73 18.75 -3.37
C VAL A 146 2.19 19.77 -4.41
N GLU A 147 1.68 21.01 -4.33
CA GLU A 147 2.08 22.16 -5.15
C GLU A 147 1.86 21.95 -6.66
N ILE A 148 0.89 21.10 -7.04
CA ILE A 148 0.47 20.95 -8.42
C ILE A 148 -0.70 21.90 -8.69
N ASP A 149 -0.56 22.71 -9.73
CA ASP A 149 -1.60 23.64 -10.16
C ASP A 149 -2.89 22.89 -10.53
N THR A 150 -3.99 23.26 -9.87
CA THR A 150 -5.32 22.65 -10.06
C THR A 150 -5.92 22.92 -11.43
N THR A 151 -5.42 23.92 -12.19
CA THR A 151 -5.79 24.12 -13.60
C THR A 151 -5.43 22.90 -14.45
N ARG A 152 -4.48 22.10 -14.01
CA ARG A 152 -4.00 20.88 -14.68
C ARG A 152 -4.71 19.60 -14.22
N ILE A 153 -5.75 19.70 -13.43
CA ILE A 153 -6.47 18.54 -12.88
C ILE A 153 -7.03 17.62 -13.98
N ASP A 154 -7.38 18.20 -15.12
CA ASP A 154 -7.93 17.49 -16.27
C ASP A 154 -6.85 17.06 -17.28
N ASP A 155 -5.59 17.45 -17.07
CA ASP A 155 -4.44 17.02 -17.88
C ASP A 155 -4.02 15.59 -17.52
N ALA A 156 -3.56 14.84 -18.52
CA ALA A 156 -2.89 13.56 -18.29
C ALA A 156 -1.49 13.81 -17.68
N PRO A 157 -0.98 12.88 -16.82
CA PRO A 157 0.40 12.96 -16.33
C PRO A 157 1.40 13.01 -17.50
N ARG A 158 2.50 13.74 -17.31
CA ARG A 158 3.58 13.84 -18.29
C ARG A 158 4.83 13.21 -17.72
N THR A 159 5.55 12.46 -18.52
CA THR A 159 6.88 11.94 -18.21
C THR A 159 7.93 13.02 -18.37
#